data_c155213f96542de6882e8d53cea668ce
#
_entry.id   c155213f96542de6882e8d53cea668ce
#
_cell.length_a   1.000
_cell.length_b   1.000
_cell.length_c   1.000
_cell.angle_alpha   90.00
_cell.angle_beta   90.00
_cell.angle_gamma   90.00
#
_symmetry.space_group_name_H-M   'P 1'
#
loop_
_entity.id
_entity.type
_entity.pdbx_description
1 polymer ?
#
loop_
_entity_poly.entity_id
_entity_poly.type
_entity_poly.pdbx_seq_one_letter_code
_entity_poly.pdbx_strand_id
1 'polypeptide(L)'
;MLQKLYVFFRKETVLSIAVILALLSMFWVRPDKAYFTYIDFRTLGLLFCLMAIVAGLKAVGVFDILAQKLLMGTSGTVGVIRLLVLLCFFLSMVITNDVALITFVPLALIIVHKLPKELGNYWLLKIVAMQTIAANLGSMLTPIGNPQNLYLYARAGMSAAELITLMLPYSATALILLLIWIQVAAAKAPHVCSLEKDKTLLGFSDRKELNMEYLAAYLILFTICLLTVARIIPYQIPLVLVLIYMLLRNRENISRVDYSLLATFIALFIFIGNLGRIPQFSSFLERIMAGRETLTAVLASQIMSNVPAALLLSGFTDNYRALIVGTNIGGLGTLIASMASLISFKYIAKENRNLRGKYLGIFTASNIIFMIFMLILYFFLR
;
A
#
# COMPACT_ATOMS: atom_id res chain seq x y z
N MET A 1 -28.26 15.57 -8.32
CA MET A 1 -27.90 14.14 -8.33
C MET A 1 -26.71 13.87 -9.24
N LEU A 2 -26.76 14.24 -10.52
CA LEU A 2 -25.66 14.04 -11.51
C LEU A 2 -24.33 14.66 -11.09
N GLN A 3 -24.32 15.86 -10.50
CA GLN A 3 -23.11 16.53 -10.06
C GLN A 3 -22.41 15.82 -8.88
N LYS A 4 -23.18 15.25 -7.95
CA LYS A 4 -22.65 14.41 -6.86
C LYS A 4 -22.08 13.09 -7.41
N LEU A 5 -22.73 12.50 -8.40
CA LEU A 5 -22.28 11.30 -9.08
C LEU A 5 -20.97 11.56 -9.82
N TYR A 6 -20.88 12.65 -10.58
CA TYR A 6 -19.66 13.07 -11.28
C TYR A 6 -18.48 13.29 -10.32
N VAL A 7 -18.69 13.97 -9.20
CA VAL A 7 -17.66 14.18 -8.16
C VAL A 7 -17.23 12.85 -7.55
N PHE A 8 -18.16 11.92 -7.30
CA PHE A 8 -17.86 10.58 -6.82
C PHE A 8 -17.01 9.80 -7.82
N PHE A 9 -17.40 9.72 -9.09
CA PHE A 9 -16.64 9.05 -10.15
C PHE A 9 -15.22 9.61 -10.31
N ARG A 10 -15.05 10.92 -10.16
CA ARG A 10 -13.74 11.57 -10.24
C ARG A 10 -12.88 11.29 -9.01
N LYS A 11 -13.50 11.10 -7.86
CA LYS A 11 -12.80 10.81 -6.60
C LYS A 11 -12.39 9.34 -6.50
N GLU A 12 -13.29 8.44 -6.87
CA GLU A 12 -13.16 6.98 -6.76
C GLU A 12 -13.06 6.34 -8.16
N THR A 13 -12.04 6.75 -8.92
CA THR A 13 -11.89 6.34 -10.32
C THR A 13 -11.74 4.82 -10.48
N VAL A 14 -10.96 4.16 -9.62
CA VAL A 14 -10.73 2.71 -9.68
C VAL A 14 -12.01 1.93 -9.43
N LEU A 15 -12.77 2.31 -8.40
CA LEU A 15 -14.08 1.73 -8.11
C LEU A 15 -15.03 1.93 -9.28
N SER A 16 -15.06 3.15 -9.83
CA SER A 16 -15.95 3.48 -10.94
C SER A 16 -15.69 2.61 -12.17
N ILE A 17 -14.42 2.44 -12.53
CA ILE A 17 -14.01 1.57 -13.65
C ILE A 17 -14.39 0.11 -13.33
N ALA A 18 -14.10 -0.37 -12.13
CA ALA A 18 -14.41 -1.74 -11.73
C ALA A 18 -15.93 -2.04 -11.81
N VAL A 19 -16.76 -1.10 -11.34
CA VAL A 19 -18.24 -1.23 -11.41
C VAL A 19 -18.71 -1.21 -12.87
N ILE A 20 -18.20 -0.32 -13.71
CA ILE A 20 -18.56 -0.29 -15.14
C ILE A 20 -18.18 -1.61 -15.82
N LEU A 21 -16.98 -2.14 -15.57
CA LEU A 21 -16.53 -3.41 -16.12
C LEU A 21 -17.40 -4.58 -15.64
N ALA A 22 -17.74 -4.61 -14.35
CA ALA A 22 -18.66 -5.61 -13.81
C ALA A 22 -20.03 -5.54 -14.50
N LEU A 23 -20.62 -4.35 -14.61
CA LEU A 23 -21.90 -4.15 -15.30
C LEU A 23 -21.86 -4.55 -16.77
N LEU A 24 -20.79 -4.14 -17.49
CA LEU A 24 -20.61 -4.52 -18.89
C LEU A 24 -20.51 -6.04 -19.03
N SER A 25 -19.78 -6.72 -18.15
CA SER A 25 -19.65 -8.20 -18.22
C SER A 25 -20.98 -8.94 -18.03
N MET A 26 -21.97 -8.31 -17.38
CA MET A 26 -23.31 -8.88 -17.18
C MET A 26 -24.12 -9.01 -18.49
N PHE A 27 -23.72 -8.29 -19.56
CA PHE A 27 -24.35 -8.46 -20.89
C PHE A 27 -23.99 -9.80 -21.53
N TRP A 28 -22.79 -10.33 -21.26
CA TRP A 28 -22.35 -11.64 -21.75
C TRP A 28 -22.69 -12.78 -20.80
N VAL A 29 -22.60 -12.52 -19.49
CA VAL A 29 -22.89 -13.52 -18.46
C VAL A 29 -23.96 -12.95 -17.54
N ARG A 30 -25.22 -13.40 -17.74
CA ARG A 30 -26.36 -12.93 -16.95
C ARG A 30 -26.17 -13.25 -15.47
N PRO A 31 -26.62 -12.35 -14.56
CA PRO A 31 -26.55 -12.59 -13.12
C PRO A 31 -27.29 -13.87 -12.72
N ASP A 32 -26.58 -14.74 -12.01
CA ASP A 32 -27.06 -15.99 -11.47
C ASP A 32 -26.51 -16.25 -10.05
N LYS A 33 -26.87 -17.37 -9.44
CA LYS A 33 -26.42 -17.73 -8.09
C LYS A 33 -24.89 -17.91 -8.01
N ALA A 34 -24.20 -18.17 -9.13
CA ALA A 34 -22.76 -18.33 -9.17
C ALA A 34 -22.00 -17.03 -8.84
N TYR A 35 -22.63 -15.84 -8.99
CA TYR A 35 -22.03 -14.57 -8.63
C TYR A 35 -21.60 -14.51 -7.17
N PHE A 36 -22.35 -15.15 -6.26
CA PHE A 36 -21.97 -15.24 -4.85
C PHE A 36 -20.72 -16.07 -4.62
N THR A 37 -20.46 -17.06 -5.49
CA THR A 37 -19.27 -17.93 -5.38
C THR A 37 -18.00 -17.26 -5.90
N TYR A 38 -18.12 -16.18 -6.68
CA TYR A 38 -16.95 -15.39 -7.14
C TYR A 38 -16.34 -14.58 -6.02
N ILE A 39 -17.16 -14.18 -5.03
CA ILE A 39 -16.76 -13.25 -3.97
C ILE A 39 -15.96 -14.00 -2.91
N ASP A 40 -14.71 -13.59 -2.70
CA ASP A 40 -13.89 -14.08 -1.61
C ASP A 40 -14.21 -13.31 -0.32
N PHE A 41 -15.22 -13.80 0.42
CA PHE A 41 -15.66 -13.22 1.70
C PHE A 41 -14.57 -13.28 2.77
N ARG A 42 -13.65 -14.24 2.71
CA ARG A 42 -12.53 -14.34 3.65
C ARG A 42 -11.59 -13.16 3.48
N THR A 43 -11.16 -12.91 2.26
CA THR A 43 -10.29 -11.76 1.96
C THR A 43 -10.96 -10.43 2.30
N LEU A 44 -12.23 -10.24 1.92
CA LEU A 44 -12.97 -9.02 2.25
C LEU A 44 -13.12 -8.80 3.76
N GLY A 45 -13.47 -9.86 4.51
CA GLY A 45 -13.60 -9.79 5.97
C GLY A 45 -12.28 -9.46 6.65
N LEU A 46 -11.17 -10.06 6.23
CA LEU A 46 -9.84 -9.77 6.76
C LEU A 46 -9.37 -8.35 6.40
N LEU A 47 -9.58 -7.90 5.17
CA LEU A 47 -9.29 -6.51 4.76
C LEU A 47 -10.06 -5.52 5.62
N PHE A 48 -11.37 -5.74 5.80
CA PHE A 48 -12.19 -4.90 6.67
C PHE A 48 -11.62 -4.85 8.09
N CYS A 49 -11.34 -6.01 8.71
CA CYS A 49 -10.82 -6.09 10.08
C CYS A 49 -9.48 -5.36 10.22
N LEU A 50 -8.53 -5.63 9.33
CA LEU A 50 -7.22 -5.01 9.36
C LEU A 50 -7.31 -3.48 9.19
N MET A 51 -8.10 -3.00 8.22
CA MET A 51 -8.31 -1.56 8.01
C MET A 51 -8.95 -0.89 9.23
N ALA A 52 -9.96 -1.50 9.83
CA ALA A 52 -10.64 -0.98 11.01
C ALA A 52 -9.70 -0.90 12.23
N ILE A 53 -8.91 -1.95 12.48
CA ILE A 53 -7.94 -1.99 13.57
C ILE A 53 -6.84 -0.96 13.37
N VAL A 54 -6.27 -0.88 12.17
CA VAL A 54 -5.20 0.08 11.86
C VAL A 54 -5.71 1.53 11.93
N ALA A 55 -6.95 1.80 11.49
CA ALA A 55 -7.59 3.10 11.70
C ALA A 55 -7.74 3.43 13.19
N GLY A 56 -8.08 2.43 14.02
CA GLY A 56 -8.15 2.57 15.46
C GLY A 56 -6.78 2.87 16.11
N LEU A 57 -5.75 2.11 15.78
CA LEU A 57 -4.37 2.34 16.25
C LEU A 57 -3.87 3.73 15.85
N LYS A 58 -4.19 4.18 14.63
CA LYS A 58 -3.88 5.54 14.17
C LYS A 58 -4.62 6.60 14.99
N ALA A 59 -5.91 6.39 15.28
CA ALA A 59 -6.71 7.31 16.08
C ALA A 59 -6.20 7.46 17.53
N VAL A 60 -5.71 6.38 18.12
CA VAL A 60 -5.04 6.37 19.42
C VAL A 60 -3.71 7.13 19.38
N GLY A 61 -3.09 7.32 18.21
CA GLY A 61 -1.84 8.08 18.05
C GLY A 61 -0.57 7.25 18.22
N VAL A 62 -0.66 5.92 18.12
CA VAL A 62 0.48 4.99 18.30
C VAL A 62 1.63 5.32 17.35
N PHE A 63 1.31 5.57 16.07
CA PHE A 63 2.33 5.83 15.03
C PHE A 63 2.99 7.19 15.19
N ASP A 64 2.23 8.18 15.68
CA ASP A 64 2.76 9.52 15.96
C ASP A 64 3.76 9.48 17.12
N ILE A 65 3.42 8.77 18.21
CA ILE A 65 4.29 8.62 19.37
C ILE A 65 5.54 7.80 19.03
N LEU A 66 5.38 6.73 18.24
CA LEU A 66 6.52 5.94 17.77
C LEU A 66 7.48 6.80 16.97
N ALA A 67 6.95 7.56 16.00
CA ALA A 67 7.76 8.48 15.18
C ALA A 67 8.45 9.55 16.04
N GLN A 68 7.75 10.15 17.00
CA GLN A 68 8.31 11.13 17.93
C GLN A 68 9.49 10.57 18.74
N LYS A 69 9.28 9.40 19.37
CA LYS A 69 10.35 8.75 20.16
C LYS A 69 11.59 8.46 19.34
N LEU A 70 11.41 7.95 18.13
CA LEU A 70 12.53 7.63 17.24
C LEU A 70 13.22 8.88 16.71
N LEU A 71 12.47 9.93 16.38
CA LEU A 71 13.03 11.22 15.93
C LEU A 71 13.83 11.91 17.04
N MET A 72 13.39 11.83 18.31
CA MET A 72 14.14 12.39 19.45
C MET A 72 15.51 11.73 19.65
N GLY A 73 15.67 10.48 19.24
CA GLY A 73 16.93 9.73 19.30
C GLY A 73 17.85 9.98 18.10
N THR A 74 17.39 10.74 17.09
CA THR A 74 18.10 10.88 15.81
C THR A 74 18.75 12.26 15.72
N SER A 75 19.99 12.32 15.20
CA SER A 75 20.76 13.56 15.03
C SER A 75 20.99 13.87 13.56
N GLY A 76 20.92 15.15 13.23
CA GLY A 76 21.21 15.70 11.89
C GLY A 76 20.13 15.41 10.84
N THR A 77 20.12 16.22 9.79
CA THR A 77 19.10 16.17 8.72
C THR A 77 19.07 14.81 8.03
N VAL A 78 20.23 14.24 7.68
CA VAL A 78 20.30 12.95 6.98
C VAL A 78 19.77 11.80 7.84
N GLY A 79 20.07 11.83 9.16
CA GLY A 79 19.51 10.86 10.10
C GLY A 79 18.00 10.89 10.15
N VAL A 80 17.41 12.08 10.22
CA VAL A 80 15.95 12.29 10.21
C VAL A 80 15.33 11.80 8.89
N ILE A 81 15.91 12.16 7.74
CA ILE A 81 15.43 11.70 6.43
C ILE A 81 15.47 10.17 6.35
N ARG A 82 16.59 9.56 6.76
CA ARG A 82 16.74 8.10 6.79
C ARG A 82 15.68 7.46 7.65
N LEU A 83 15.48 7.98 8.85
CA LEU A 83 14.46 7.45 9.77
C LEU A 83 13.05 7.51 9.18
N LEU A 84 12.65 8.65 8.58
CA LEU A 84 11.33 8.82 7.98
C LEU A 84 11.08 7.86 6.81
N VAL A 85 12.10 7.58 6.01
CA VAL A 85 12.02 6.60 4.92
C VAL A 85 11.93 5.17 5.48
N LEU A 86 12.74 4.83 6.47
CA LEU A 86 12.74 3.53 7.13
C LEU A 86 11.43 3.26 7.89
N LEU A 87 10.83 4.29 8.50
CA LEU A 87 9.50 4.17 9.10
C LEU A 87 8.44 3.77 8.07
N CYS A 88 8.45 4.39 6.88
CA CYS A 88 7.56 3.96 5.80
C CYS A 88 7.85 2.52 5.37
N PHE A 89 9.12 2.13 5.25
CA PHE A 89 9.52 0.80 4.83
C PHE A 89 9.06 -0.29 5.80
N PHE A 90 9.42 -0.18 7.09
CA PHE A 90 9.12 -1.22 8.07
C PHE A 90 7.67 -1.23 8.53
N LEU A 91 7.06 -0.05 8.72
CA LEU A 91 5.69 -0.01 9.17
C LEU A 91 4.69 -0.40 8.08
N SER A 92 5.00 -0.17 6.79
CA SER A 92 4.17 -0.67 5.70
C SER A 92 4.04 -2.21 5.67
N MET A 93 4.95 -2.94 6.29
CA MET A 93 4.84 -4.39 6.45
C MET A 93 3.70 -4.81 7.39
N VAL A 94 3.25 -3.89 8.25
CA VAL A 94 2.30 -4.16 9.34
C VAL A 94 0.98 -3.41 9.16
N ILE A 95 1.03 -2.14 8.71
CA ILE A 95 -0.13 -1.24 8.66
C ILE A 95 -0.61 -0.90 7.26
N THR A 96 -0.12 -1.56 6.25
CA THR A 96 -0.26 -1.31 4.82
C THR A 96 0.51 -0.09 4.30
N ASN A 97 0.89 -0.15 3.01
CA ASN A 97 1.62 0.92 2.33
C ASN A 97 0.87 2.26 2.33
N ASP A 98 -0.45 2.23 2.10
CA ASP A 98 -1.27 3.44 2.02
C ASP A 98 -1.34 4.15 3.37
N VAL A 99 -1.57 3.41 4.46
CA VAL A 99 -1.63 3.98 5.82
C VAL A 99 -0.27 4.51 6.26
N ALA A 100 0.82 3.83 5.91
CA ALA A 100 2.17 4.32 6.19
C ALA A 100 2.40 5.69 5.52
N LEU A 101 2.03 5.86 4.25
CA LEU A 101 2.18 7.12 3.54
C LEU A 101 1.26 8.23 4.06
N ILE A 102 -0.02 7.93 4.33
CA ILE A 102 -0.96 8.90 4.92
C ILE A 102 -0.48 9.38 6.29
N THR A 103 0.33 8.60 6.99
CA THR A 103 0.86 8.94 8.31
C THR A 103 2.19 9.69 8.21
N PHE A 104 3.16 9.20 7.44
CA PHE A 104 4.54 9.69 7.49
C PHE A 104 4.90 10.69 6.40
N VAL A 105 4.17 10.79 5.29
CA VAL A 105 4.41 11.86 4.29
C VAL A 105 4.09 13.24 4.86
N PRO A 106 2.93 13.48 5.52
CA PRO A 106 2.68 14.78 6.16
C PRO A 106 3.74 15.13 7.21
N LEU A 107 4.19 14.16 8.00
CA LEU A 107 5.23 14.38 8.99
C LEU A 107 6.55 14.79 8.33
N ALA A 108 6.93 14.13 7.23
CA ALA A 108 8.12 14.50 6.46
C ALA A 108 8.02 15.92 5.89
N LEU A 109 6.86 16.32 5.37
CA LEU A 109 6.62 17.68 4.88
C LEU A 109 6.78 18.72 5.98
N ILE A 110 6.18 18.50 7.16
CA ILE A 110 6.33 19.40 8.31
C ILE A 110 7.80 19.56 8.69
N ILE A 111 8.57 18.47 8.74
CA ILE A 111 9.99 18.52 9.12
C ILE A 111 10.80 19.23 8.04
N VAL A 112 10.58 18.94 6.78
CA VAL A 112 11.32 19.54 5.66
C VAL A 112 11.09 21.07 5.61
N HIS A 113 9.88 21.55 5.94
CA HIS A 113 9.60 22.98 6.01
C HIS A 113 10.31 23.72 7.16
N LYS A 114 10.75 22.99 8.18
CA LYS A 114 11.55 23.55 9.28
C LYS A 114 13.04 23.59 8.98
N LEU A 115 13.49 22.95 7.90
CA LEU A 115 14.86 23.03 7.42
C LEU A 115 15.14 24.41 6.79
N PRO A 116 16.39 24.86 6.75
CA PRO A 116 16.79 26.00 5.94
C PRO A 116 16.27 25.86 4.50
N LYS A 117 15.78 26.96 3.91
CA LYS A 117 15.01 26.97 2.65
C LYS A 117 15.68 26.18 1.50
N GLU A 118 16.99 26.31 1.35
CA GLU A 118 17.75 25.57 0.32
C GLU A 118 17.73 24.08 0.55
N LEU A 119 17.98 23.66 1.77
CA LEU A 119 17.98 22.25 2.18
C LEU A 119 16.58 21.65 2.15
N GLY A 120 15.56 22.38 2.59
CA GLY A 120 14.17 21.98 2.49
C GLY A 120 13.72 21.78 1.05
N ASN A 121 14.00 22.71 0.16
CA ASN A 121 13.68 22.58 -1.27
C ASN A 121 14.40 21.40 -1.93
N TYR A 122 15.63 21.10 -1.50
CA TYR A 122 16.40 19.97 -2.00
C TYR A 122 15.77 18.62 -1.63
N TRP A 123 15.31 18.47 -0.38
CA TRP A 123 14.79 17.21 0.14
C TRP A 123 13.31 16.98 -0.14
N LEU A 124 12.50 18.03 -0.27
CA LEU A 124 11.04 17.96 -0.33
C LEU A 124 10.50 16.88 -1.27
N LEU A 125 10.91 16.92 -2.53
CA LEU A 125 10.40 15.97 -3.53
C LEU A 125 11.06 14.60 -3.40
N LYS A 126 12.35 14.57 -3.03
CA LYS A 126 13.10 13.32 -2.91
C LYS A 126 12.59 12.47 -1.75
N ILE A 127 12.37 13.07 -0.57
CA ILE A 127 11.91 12.31 0.60
C ILE A 127 10.56 11.68 0.34
N VAL A 128 9.61 12.39 -0.30
CA VAL A 128 8.29 11.85 -0.60
C VAL A 128 8.37 10.72 -1.64
N ALA A 129 9.22 10.85 -2.66
CA ALA A 129 9.47 9.78 -3.62
C ALA A 129 10.13 8.55 -2.95
N MET A 130 11.12 8.77 -2.08
CA MET A 130 11.76 7.70 -1.29
C MET A 130 10.77 6.99 -0.36
N GLN A 131 9.93 7.74 0.36
CA GLN A 131 8.89 7.17 1.22
C GLN A 131 7.88 6.34 0.43
N THR A 132 7.52 6.77 -0.79
CA THR A 132 6.59 6.03 -1.63
C THR A 132 7.16 4.69 -2.07
N ILE A 133 8.41 4.69 -2.56
CA ILE A 133 9.11 3.46 -2.92
C ILE A 133 9.31 2.57 -1.69
N ALA A 134 9.69 3.16 -0.56
CA ALA A 134 9.86 2.45 0.71
C ALA A 134 8.57 1.76 1.16
N ALA A 135 7.43 2.45 1.10
CA ALA A 135 6.15 1.87 1.47
C ALA A 135 5.72 0.74 0.52
N ASN A 136 5.87 0.92 -0.80
CA ASN A 136 5.52 -0.11 -1.78
C ASN A 136 6.41 -1.36 -1.64
N LEU A 137 7.73 -1.19 -1.53
CA LEU A 137 8.67 -2.31 -1.50
C LEU A 137 8.86 -2.91 -0.10
N GLY A 138 8.57 -2.16 0.97
CA GLY A 138 8.48 -2.70 2.32
C GLY A 138 7.26 -3.60 2.49
N SER A 139 6.09 -3.11 2.09
CA SER A 139 4.82 -3.81 2.25
C SER A 139 4.75 -5.17 1.55
N MET A 140 5.57 -5.39 0.53
CA MET A 140 5.56 -6.66 -0.21
C MET A 140 6.06 -7.86 0.61
N LEU A 141 6.77 -7.63 1.73
CA LEU A 141 7.38 -8.71 2.53
C LEU A 141 6.35 -9.54 3.30
N THR A 142 5.20 -8.97 3.63
CA THR A 142 4.20 -9.64 4.48
C THR A 142 2.85 -9.80 3.77
N PRO A 143 2.04 -10.79 4.19
CA PRO A 143 0.69 -10.95 3.63
C PRO A 143 -0.22 -9.74 3.86
N ILE A 144 -0.04 -9.02 4.98
CA ILE A 144 -0.90 -7.91 5.41
C ILE A 144 -0.40 -6.54 4.95
N GLY A 145 0.81 -6.46 4.37
CA GLY A 145 1.41 -5.19 3.96
C GLY A 145 0.68 -4.47 2.83
N ASN A 146 -0.05 -5.22 2.00
CA ASN A 146 -0.92 -4.64 0.97
C ASN A 146 -2.08 -5.58 0.60
N PRO A 147 -3.20 -5.06 0.05
CA PRO A 147 -4.40 -5.84 -0.23
C PRO A 147 -4.19 -6.98 -1.23
N GLN A 148 -3.38 -6.76 -2.28
CA GLN A 148 -3.12 -7.78 -3.29
C GLN A 148 -2.31 -8.95 -2.74
N ASN A 149 -1.37 -8.71 -1.81
CA ASN A 149 -0.64 -9.79 -1.15
C ASN A 149 -1.57 -10.66 -0.32
N LEU A 150 -2.45 -10.03 0.48
CA LEU A 150 -3.40 -10.76 1.31
C LEU A 150 -4.28 -11.69 0.45
N TYR A 151 -4.77 -11.17 -0.67
CA TYR A 151 -5.60 -11.92 -1.61
C TYR A 151 -4.81 -13.06 -2.29
N LEU A 152 -3.68 -12.75 -2.93
CA LEU A 152 -2.88 -13.76 -3.65
C LEU A 152 -2.29 -14.82 -2.70
N TYR A 153 -1.87 -14.41 -1.50
CA TYR A 153 -1.45 -15.30 -0.43
C TYR A 153 -2.55 -16.31 -0.05
N ALA A 154 -3.79 -15.81 0.08
CA ALA A 154 -4.94 -16.68 0.38
C ALA A 154 -5.24 -17.64 -0.77
N ARG A 155 -5.21 -17.19 -2.02
CA ARG A 155 -5.43 -17.98 -3.23
C ARG A 155 -4.34 -19.01 -3.45
N ALA A 156 -3.09 -18.65 -3.25
CA ALA A 156 -1.94 -19.55 -3.40
C ALA A 156 -1.91 -20.70 -2.40
N GLY A 157 -2.66 -20.60 -1.33
CA GLY A 157 -2.61 -21.62 -0.29
C GLY A 157 -1.29 -21.67 0.49
N MET A 158 -0.36 -20.72 0.26
CA MET A 158 0.97 -20.69 0.86
C MET A 158 0.95 -20.30 2.34
N SER A 159 2.00 -20.66 3.07
CA SER A 159 2.23 -20.19 4.43
C SER A 159 2.83 -18.77 4.44
N ALA A 160 2.73 -18.09 5.59
CA ALA A 160 3.35 -16.77 5.75
C ALA A 160 4.89 -16.84 5.59
N ALA A 161 5.51 -17.92 6.07
CA ALA A 161 6.94 -18.15 5.90
C ALA A 161 7.34 -18.29 4.44
N GLU A 162 6.56 -19.02 3.63
CA GLU A 162 6.81 -19.15 2.19
C GLU A 162 6.71 -17.80 1.46
N LEU A 163 5.72 -16.96 1.79
CA LEU A 163 5.61 -15.63 1.20
C LEU A 163 6.79 -14.75 1.60
N ILE A 164 7.15 -14.74 2.90
CA ILE A 164 8.30 -13.98 3.39
C ILE A 164 9.58 -14.44 2.69
N THR A 165 9.82 -15.75 2.58
CA THR A 165 10.99 -16.29 1.91
C THR A 165 11.03 -15.92 0.43
N LEU A 166 9.87 -15.94 -0.25
CA LEU A 166 9.75 -15.52 -1.65
C LEU A 166 10.09 -14.05 -1.84
N MET A 167 9.61 -13.18 -0.95
CA MET A 167 9.72 -11.73 -1.12
C MET A 167 10.93 -11.10 -0.42
N LEU A 168 11.59 -11.84 0.47
CA LEU A 168 12.74 -11.35 1.23
C LEU A 168 13.91 -10.83 0.36
N PRO A 169 14.33 -11.53 -0.70
CA PRO A 169 15.41 -11.03 -1.56
C PRO A 169 15.07 -9.67 -2.18
N TYR A 170 13.82 -9.50 -2.64
CA TYR A 170 13.37 -8.25 -3.25
C TYR A 170 13.29 -7.12 -2.22
N SER A 171 12.71 -7.40 -1.04
CA SER A 171 12.58 -6.42 0.04
C SER A 171 13.95 -6.01 0.60
N ALA A 172 14.86 -6.95 0.78
CA ALA A 172 16.23 -6.66 1.23
C ALA A 172 17.00 -5.82 0.20
N THR A 173 16.93 -6.17 -1.08
CA THR A 173 17.54 -5.39 -2.17
C THR A 173 16.95 -3.98 -2.22
N ALA A 174 15.63 -3.84 -2.08
CA ALA A 174 14.96 -2.54 -2.01
C ALA A 174 15.49 -1.67 -0.86
N LEU A 175 15.66 -2.26 0.33
CA LEU A 175 16.21 -1.56 1.48
C LEU A 175 17.63 -1.06 1.22
N ILE A 176 18.49 -1.92 0.66
CA ILE A 176 19.87 -1.54 0.30
C ILE A 176 19.87 -0.40 -0.71
N LEU A 177 19.09 -0.49 -1.78
CA LEU A 177 18.99 0.56 -2.79
C LEU A 177 18.48 1.88 -2.22
N LEU A 178 17.49 1.85 -1.31
CA LEU A 178 16.99 3.04 -0.62
C LEU A 178 18.08 3.68 0.24
N LEU A 179 18.83 2.90 1.01
CA LEU A 179 19.93 3.40 1.83
C LEU A 179 21.04 4.02 0.96
N ILE A 180 21.39 3.39 -0.16
CA ILE A 180 22.35 3.94 -1.13
C ILE A 180 21.82 5.26 -1.70
N TRP A 181 20.54 5.31 -2.10
CA TRP A 181 19.96 6.55 -2.65
C TRP A 181 19.95 7.68 -1.64
N ILE A 182 19.58 7.41 -0.38
CA ILE A 182 19.65 8.40 0.71
C ILE A 182 21.08 8.91 0.87
N GLN A 183 22.09 8.02 0.86
CA GLN A 183 23.48 8.39 1.05
C GLN A 183 24.02 9.22 -0.13
N VAL A 184 23.71 8.83 -1.36
CA VAL A 184 24.08 9.58 -2.58
C VAL A 184 23.40 10.95 -2.60
N ALA A 185 22.14 11.03 -2.21
CA ALA A 185 21.41 12.29 -2.11
C ALA A 185 22.00 13.19 -1.01
N ALA A 186 22.40 12.60 0.13
CA ALA A 186 23.03 13.33 1.23
C ALA A 186 24.37 13.93 0.83
N ALA A 187 25.20 13.19 0.07
CA ALA A 187 26.49 13.68 -0.42
C ALA A 187 26.38 14.88 -1.39
N LYS A 188 25.21 15.02 -2.05
CA LYS A 188 24.91 16.12 -2.98
C LYS A 188 24.05 17.24 -2.35
N ALA A 189 23.71 17.12 -1.08
CA ALA A 189 22.91 18.12 -0.39
C ALA A 189 23.70 19.41 -0.15
N PRO A 190 23.07 20.59 -0.18
CA PRO A 190 23.72 21.83 0.18
C PRO A 190 24.34 21.75 1.59
N HIS A 191 25.59 22.20 1.71
CA HIS A 191 26.27 22.33 3.00
C HIS A 191 25.73 23.58 3.73
N VAL A 192 24.59 23.43 4.36
CA VAL A 192 24.02 24.43 5.28
C VAL A 192 24.22 23.90 6.69
N CYS A 193 24.59 24.79 7.63
CA CYS A 193 24.80 24.43 9.03
C CYS A 193 23.68 23.49 9.51
N SER A 194 24.06 22.28 9.90
CA SER A 194 23.12 21.22 10.29
C SER A 194 22.21 21.72 11.41
N LEU A 195 21.00 21.21 11.45
CA LEU A 195 20.12 21.32 12.61
C LEU A 195 20.96 21.03 13.86
N GLU A 196 21.38 22.08 14.55
CA GLU A 196 21.85 21.92 15.92
C GLU A 196 20.76 21.21 16.71
N LYS A 197 21.14 20.50 17.77
CA LYS A 197 20.30 19.63 18.61
C LYS A 197 19.06 20.31 19.23
N ASP A 198 18.46 21.23 18.51
CA ASP A 198 17.28 21.94 18.99
C ASP A 198 16.06 21.02 18.87
N LYS A 199 15.88 20.20 19.90
CA LYS A 199 14.76 19.27 20.08
C LYS A 199 13.40 19.98 20.02
N THR A 200 13.39 21.32 20.20
CA THR A 200 12.21 22.16 20.11
C THR A 200 11.74 22.38 18.67
N LEU A 201 12.63 22.22 17.66
CA LEU A 201 12.28 22.37 16.24
C LEU A 201 11.29 21.31 15.76
N LEU A 202 11.21 20.15 16.41
CA LEU A 202 10.26 19.10 16.02
C LEU A 202 8.82 19.44 16.36
N GLY A 203 8.56 20.47 17.20
CA GLY A 203 7.24 21.11 17.42
C GLY A 203 6.10 20.12 17.64
N PHE A 204 6.37 19.03 18.37
CA PHE A 204 5.34 18.15 18.82
C PHE A 204 4.64 18.82 19.99
N SER A 205 3.54 19.50 19.69
CA SER A 205 2.63 20.03 20.70
C SER A 205 2.06 18.86 21.48
N ASP A 206 2.05 19.03 22.79
CA ASP A 206 1.45 18.20 23.84
C ASP A 206 1.48 16.68 23.65
N ARG A 207 2.09 15.99 24.60
CA ARG A 207 2.04 14.54 24.74
C ARG A 207 0.58 14.09 24.75
N LYS A 208 0.09 13.62 23.59
CA LYS A 208 -1.14 12.85 23.58
C LYS A 208 -0.88 11.62 24.44
N GLU A 209 -1.47 11.60 25.63
CA GLU A 209 -1.40 10.40 26.47
C GLU A 209 -2.06 9.25 25.73
N LEU A 210 -1.34 8.15 25.57
CA LEU A 210 -1.89 6.92 24.99
C LEU A 210 -2.98 6.39 25.92
N ASN A 211 -4.18 6.27 25.40
CA ASN A 211 -5.19 5.50 26.13
C ASN A 211 -4.82 4.01 26.03
N MET A 212 -4.23 3.50 27.10
CA MET A 212 -3.69 2.12 27.17
C MET A 212 -4.76 1.05 27.02
N GLU A 213 -6.01 1.34 27.44
CA GLU A 213 -7.15 0.42 27.28
C GLU A 213 -7.45 0.20 25.80
N TYR A 214 -7.60 1.28 25.03
CA TYR A 214 -7.83 1.18 23.58
C TYR A 214 -6.64 0.56 22.84
N LEU A 215 -5.43 0.91 23.23
CA LEU A 215 -4.22 0.32 22.63
C LEU A 215 -4.18 -1.20 22.83
N ALA A 216 -4.38 -1.67 24.07
CA ALA A 216 -4.39 -3.09 24.39
C ALA A 216 -5.48 -3.84 23.60
N ALA A 217 -6.69 -3.28 23.54
CA ALA A 217 -7.80 -3.88 22.79
C ALA A 217 -7.47 -4.01 21.29
N TYR A 218 -6.94 -2.95 20.65
CA TYR A 218 -6.56 -3.03 19.25
C TYR A 218 -5.40 -3.99 18.98
N LEU A 219 -4.42 -4.09 19.88
CA LEU A 219 -3.33 -5.06 19.76
C LEU A 219 -3.83 -6.51 19.88
N ILE A 220 -4.77 -6.78 20.79
CA ILE A 220 -5.41 -8.10 20.92
C ILE A 220 -6.17 -8.44 19.63
N LEU A 221 -7.03 -7.54 19.13
CA LEU A 221 -7.77 -7.74 17.89
C LEU A 221 -6.83 -7.94 16.69
N PHE A 222 -5.73 -7.17 16.62
CA PHE A 222 -4.71 -7.32 15.59
C PHE A 222 -4.05 -8.70 15.64
N THR A 223 -3.69 -9.17 16.84
CA THR A 223 -3.12 -10.52 17.04
C THR A 223 -4.08 -11.61 16.57
N ILE A 224 -5.37 -11.48 16.88
CA ILE A 224 -6.41 -12.42 16.41
C ILE A 224 -6.49 -12.40 14.87
N CYS A 225 -6.41 -11.23 14.24
CA CYS A 225 -6.36 -11.14 12.78
C CYS A 225 -5.10 -11.81 12.21
N LEU A 226 -3.93 -11.65 12.83
CA LEU A 226 -2.71 -12.33 12.41
C LEU A 226 -2.82 -13.86 12.50
N LEU A 227 -3.43 -14.38 13.57
CA LEU A 227 -3.71 -15.82 13.70
C LEU A 227 -4.66 -16.32 12.60
N THR A 228 -5.60 -15.48 12.17
CA THR A 228 -6.49 -15.79 11.05
C THR A 228 -5.76 -15.75 9.70
N VAL A 229 -4.87 -14.79 9.49
CA VAL A 229 -3.99 -14.75 8.31
C VAL A 229 -3.12 -16.01 8.27
N ALA A 230 -2.58 -16.43 9.41
CA ALA A 230 -1.83 -17.68 9.57
C ALA A 230 -2.70 -18.96 9.45
N ARG A 231 -4.01 -18.82 9.22
CA ARG A 231 -5.01 -19.92 9.07
C ARG A 231 -5.23 -20.77 10.32
N ILE A 232 -4.88 -20.25 11.50
CA ILE A 232 -5.12 -20.91 12.79
C ILE A 232 -6.57 -20.74 13.22
N ILE A 233 -7.16 -19.55 12.92
CA ILE A 233 -8.51 -19.19 13.31
C ILE A 233 -9.35 -18.87 12.07
N PRO A 234 -10.64 -19.25 12.00
CA PRO A 234 -11.52 -18.90 10.90
C PRO A 234 -11.85 -17.40 10.89
N TYR A 235 -12.01 -16.81 9.70
CA TYR A 235 -12.15 -15.35 9.52
C TYR A 235 -13.41 -14.75 10.15
N GLN A 236 -14.44 -15.55 10.40
CA GLN A 236 -15.67 -15.12 11.05
C GLN A 236 -15.41 -14.61 12.49
N ILE A 237 -14.45 -15.21 13.19
CA ILE A 237 -14.14 -14.83 14.59
C ILE A 237 -13.62 -13.39 14.67
N PRO A 238 -12.51 -13.00 14.01
CA PRO A 238 -12.08 -11.61 14.03
C PRO A 238 -13.12 -10.65 13.46
N LEU A 239 -13.89 -11.04 12.43
CA LEU A 239 -14.91 -10.20 11.85
C LEU A 239 -15.99 -9.83 12.90
N VAL A 240 -16.51 -10.81 13.62
CA VAL A 240 -17.52 -10.57 14.66
C VAL A 240 -16.94 -9.76 15.81
N LEU A 241 -15.73 -10.10 16.30
CA LEU A 241 -15.08 -9.41 17.42
C LEU A 241 -14.78 -7.94 17.08
N VAL A 242 -14.24 -7.67 15.90
CA VAL A 242 -13.94 -6.30 15.45
C VAL A 242 -15.23 -5.50 15.29
N LEU A 243 -16.27 -6.08 14.67
CA LEU A 243 -17.57 -5.40 14.52
C LEU A 243 -18.19 -5.06 15.86
N ILE A 244 -18.25 -6.02 16.79
CA ILE A 244 -18.79 -5.79 18.13
C ILE A 244 -17.99 -4.71 18.85
N TYR A 245 -16.66 -4.80 18.87
CA TYR A 245 -15.81 -3.82 19.54
C TYR A 245 -16.00 -2.41 18.96
N MET A 246 -16.01 -2.28 17.63
CA MET A 246 -16.20 -1.00 16.95
C MET A 246 -17.59 -0.40 17.24
N LEU A 247 -18.64 -1.23 17.19
CA LEU A 247 -20.01 -0.77 17.42
C LEU A 247 -20.24 -0.31 18.86
N LEU A 248 -19.60 -0.97 19.85
CA LEU A 248 -19.80 -0.66 21.26
C LEU A 248 -18.89 0.46 21.77
N ARG A 249 -17.66 0.52 21.30
CA ARG A 249 -16.62 1.40 21.87
C ARG A 249 -16.14 2.51 20.95
N ASN A 250 -16.22 2.34 19.62
CA ASN A 250 -15.58 3.28 18.71
C ASN A 250 -16.23 3.33 17.31
N ARG A 251 -17.50 3.73 17.26
CA ARG A 251 -18.29 3.79 16.01
C ARG A 251 -17.69 4.68 14.93
N GLU A 252 -16.96 5.72 15.32
CA GLU A 252 -16.32 6.64 14.36
C GLU A 252 -15.27 5.93 13.49
N ASN A 253 -14.57 4.94 14.02
CA ASN A 253 -13.57 4.22 13.26
C ASN A 253 -14.16 3.34 12.15
N ILE A 254 -15.43 2.94 12.24
CA ILE A 254 -16.12 2.23 11.16
C ILE A 254 -16.16 3.11 9.91
N SER A 255 -16.43 4.41 10.07
CA SER A 255 -16.49 5.34 8.93
C SER A 255 -15.12 5.62 8.28
N ARG A 256 -14.02 5.23 8.96
CA ARG A 256 -12.65 5.41 8.48
C ARG A 256 -12.12 4.22 7.66
N VAL A 257 -12.90 3.14 7.59
CA VAL A 257 -12.58 1.98 6.72
C VAL A 257 -12.72 2.40 5.26
N ASP A 258 -11.80 1.94 4.43
CA ASP A 258 -11.87 2.18 2.98
C ASP A 258 -12.90 1.25 2.31
N TYR A 259 -14.15 1.66 2.36
CA TYR A 259 -15.25 0.95 1.69
C TYR A 259 -15.15 0.99 0.17
N SER A 260 -14.45 2.00 -0.40
CA SER A 260 -14.21 2.09 -1.83
C SER A 260 -13.34 0.94 -2.31
N LEU A 261 -12.29 0.60 -1.53
CA LEU A 261 -11.45 -0.56 -1.79
C LEU A 261 -12.25 -1.87 -1.73
N LEU A 262 -13.06 -2.07 -0.68
CA LEU A 262 -13.88 -3.29 -0.54
C LEU A 262 -14.89 -3.44 -1.69
N ALA A 263 -15.56 -2.35 -2.06
CA ALA A 263 -16.49 -2.34 -3.20
C ALA A 263 -15.76 -2.61 -4.53
N THR A 264 -14.53 -2.11 -4.69
CA THR A 264 -13.70 -2.39 -5.85
C THR A 264 -13.38 -3.88 -5.97
N PHE A 265 -13.03 -4.53 -4.85
CA PHE A 265 -12.81 -5.98 -4.84
C PHE A 265 -14.07 -6.76 -5.25
N ILE A 266 -15.23 -6.42 -4.71
CA ILE A 266 -16.51 -7.07 -5.07
C ILE A 266 -16.79 -6.90 -6.56
N ALA A 267 -16.68 -5.69 -7.10
CA ALA A 267 -16.91 -5.42 -8.52
C ALA A 267 -15.94 -6.21 -9.41
N LEU A 268 -14.66 -6.25 -9.04
CA LEU A 268 -13.65 -7.01 -9.78
C LEU A 268 -13.87 -8.53 -9.68
N PHE A 269 -14.28 -9.05 -8.53
CA PHE A 269 -14.64 -10.47 -8.41
C PHE A 269 -15.77 -10.87 -9.35
N ILE A 270 -16.81 -10.03 -9.45
CA ILE A 270 -17.90 -10.26 -10.41
C ILE A 270 -17.39 -10.20 -11.84
N PHE A 271 -16.63 -9.17 -12.17
CA PHE A 271 -16.07 -9.00 -13.51
C PHE A 271 -15.21 -10.20 -13.93
N ILE A 272 -14.28 -10.62 -13.07
CA ILE A 272 -13.35 -11.74 -13.35
C ILE A 272 -14.10 -13.07 -13.41
N GLY A 273 -15.05 -13.30 -12.50
CA GLY A 273 -15.89 -14.49 -12.53
C GLY A 273 -16.67 -14.62 -13.83
N ASN A 274 -17.20 -13.49 -14.35
CA ASN A 274 -17.86 -13.47 -15.64
C ASN A 274 -16.90 -13.72 -16.81
N LEU A 275 -15.70 -13.08 -16.79
CA LEU A 275 -14.70 -13.29 -17.84
C LEU A 275 -14.21 -14.75 -17.89
N GLY A 276 -14.06 -15.40 -16.74
CA GLY A 276 -13.69 -16.82 -16.68
C GLY A 276 -14.73 -17.76 -17.31
N ARG A 277 -15.98 -17.30 -17.45
CA ARG A 277 -17.07 -18.05 -18.15
C ARG A 277 -17.10 -17.78 -19.66
N ILE A 278 -16.24 -16.92 -20.19
CA ILE A 278 -16.13 -16.63 -21.64
C ILE A 278 -14.89 -17.35 -22.17
N PRO A 279 -15.04 -18.52 -22.87
CA PRO A 279 -13.91 -19.38 -23.24
C PRO A 279 -12.86 -18.66 -24.09
N GLN A 280 -13.28 -17.78 -25.03
CA GLN A 280 -12.37 -17.06 -25.91
C GLN A 280 -11.47 -16.09 -25.13
N PHE A 281 -12.02 -15.46 -24.10
CA PHE A 281 -11.28 -14.51 -23.27
C PHE A 281 -10.34 -15.24 -22.29
N SER A 282 -10.84 -16.30 -21.66
CA SER A 282 -10.03 -17.14 -20.76
C SER A 282 -8.80 -17.68 -21.47
N SER A 283 -9.00 -18.38 -22.60
CA SER A 283 -7.89 -18.95 -23.37
C SER A 283 -6.93 -17.91 -23.95
N PHE A 284 -7.40 -16.71 -24.26
CA PHE A 284 -6.55 -15.59 -24.68
C PHE A 284 -5.62 -15.12 -23.56
N LEU A 285 -6.16 -14.87 -22.36
CA LEU A 285 -5.37 -14.44 -21.20
C LEU A 285 -4.41 -15.54 -20.75
N GLU A 286 -4.87 -16.78 -20.64
CA GLU A 286 -4.02 -17.94 -20.29
C GLU A 286 -2.83 -18.05 -21.23
N ARG A 287 -3.04 -17.88 -22.53
CA ARG A 287 -1.96 -17.91 -23.55
C ARG A 287 -0.96 -16.78 -23.39
N ILE A 288 -1.42 -15.55 -23.11
CA ILE A 288 -0.53 -14.41 -22.89
C ILE A 288 0.30 -14.60 -21.63
N MET A 289 -0.30 -15.18 -20.60
CA MET A 289 0.31 -15.34 -19.29
C MET A 289 1.29 -16.52 -19.23
N ALA A 290 1.06 -17.58 -20.00
CA ALA A 290 1.81 -18.83 -19.92
C ALA A 290 3.34 -18.61 -19.93
N GLY A 291 3.99 -18.84 -18.78
CA GLY A 291 5.42 -18.65 -18.56
C GLY A 291 5.90 -17.18 -18.50
N ARG A 292 4.97 -16.22 -18.54
CA ARG A 292 5.26 -14.76 -18.50
C ARG A 292 4.43 -14.02 -17.45
N GLU A 293 3.90 -14.72 -16.45
CA GLU A 293 2.95 -14.21 -15.46
C GLU A 293 3.50 -12.98 -14.74
N THR A 294 4.77 -13.01 -14.31
CA THR A 294 5.42 -11.88 -13.62
C THR A 294 5.47 -10.65 -14.50
N LEU A 295 5.93 -10.77 -15.75
CA LEU A 295 6.03 -9.63 -16.66
C LEU A 295 4.67 -9.09 -17.05
N THR A 296 3.70 -9.97 -17.29
CA THR A 296 2.31 -9.60 -17.57
C THR A 296 1.72 -8.83 -16.39
N ALA A 297 1.97 -9.28 -15.16
CA ALA A 297 1.52 -8.61 -13.95
C ALA A 297 2.17 -7.21 -13.77
N VAL A 298 3.47 -7.09 -14.06
CA VAL A 298 4.17 -5.79 -14.04
C VAL A 298 3.54 -4.83 -15.04
N LEU A 299 3.33 -5.25 -16.29
CA LEU A 299 2.75 -4.42 -17.35
C LEU A 299 1.29 -4.06 -17.07
N ALA A 300 0.46 -5.01 -16.65
CA ALA A 300 -0.93 -4.78 -16.29
C ALA A 300 -1.05 -3.77 -15.15
N SER A 301 -0.16 -3.84 -14.16
CA SER A 301 -0.12 -2.89 -13.04
C SER A 301 0.12 -1.45 -13.48
N GLN A 302 0.88 -1.21 -14.57
CA GLN A 302 1.11 0.13 -15.10
C GLN A 302 -0.15 0.79 -15.66
N ILE A 303 -1.13 -0.02 -16.06
CA ILE A 303 -2.36 0.44 -16.72
C ILE A 303 -3.51 0.55 -15.73
N MET A 304 -3.70 -0.48 -14.87
CA MET A 304 -4.88 -0.60 -14.02
C MET A 304 -4.60 -0.62 -12.51
N SER A 305 -3.34 -0.41 -12.08
CA SER A 305 -2.86 -0.56 -10.70
C SER A 305 -2.65 -2.03 -10.30
N ASN A 306 -1.74 -2.24 -9.33
CA ASN A 306 -1.31 -3.57 -8.88
C ASN A 306 -2.43 -4.41 -8.25
N VAL A 307 -3.36 -3.79 -7.51
CA VAL A 307 -4.48 -4.51 -6.89
C VAL A 307 -5.46 -5.06 -7.93
N PRO A 308 -6.03 -4.26 -8.85
CA PRO A 308 -6.85 -4.78 -9.94
C PRO A 308 -6.11 -5.79 -10.83
N ALA A 309 -4.82 -5.57 -11.11
CA ALA A 309 -4.01 -6.49 -11.89
C ALA A 309 -3.88 -7.86 -11.21
N ALA A 310 -3.60 -7.87 -9.89
CA ALA A 310 -3.54 -9.09 -9.09
C ALA A 310 -4.85 -9.88 -9.14
N LEU A 311 -5.98 -9.19 -8.94
CA LEU A 311 -7.30 -9.79 -8.99
C LEU A 311 -7.58 -10.36 -10.38
N LEU A 312 -7.46 -9.53 -11.43
CA LEU A 312 -7.75 -9.94 -12.80
C LEU A 312 -6.95 -11.16 -13.22
N LEU A 313 -5.63 -11.08 -13.07
CA LEU A 313 -4.75 -12.13 -13.59
C LEU A 313 -4.83 -13.42 -12.79
N SER A 314 -5.20 -13.39 -11.52
CA SER A 314 -5.35 -14.57 -10.67
C SER A 314 -6.49 -15.51 -11.09
N GLY A 315 -7.40 -15.07 -11.94
CA GLY A 315 -8.46 -15.89 -12.51
C GLY A 315 -8.00 -16.76 -13.68
N PHE A 316 -6.76 -16.56 -14.19
CA PHE A 316 -6.29 -17.13 -15.45
C PHE A 316 -4.91 -17.81 -15.34
N THR A 317 -4.42 -18.01 -14.13
CA THR A 317 -3.19 -18.76 -13.86
C THR A 317 -3.20 -19.33 -12.45
N ASP A 318 -2.55 -20.48 -12.27
CA ASP A 318 -2.28 -21.08 -10.96
C ASP A 318 -0.90 -20.70 -10.41
N ASN A 319 -0.10 -19.94 -11.18
CA ASN A 319 1.22 -19.49 -10.75
C ASN A 319 1.13 -18.22 -9.90
N TYR A 320 0.49 -18.35 -8.73
CA TYR A 320 0.31 -17.23 -7.79
C TYR A 320 1.63 -16.66 -7.27
N ARG A 321 2.71 -17.49 -7.18
CA ARG A 321 4.03 -17.01 -6.80
C ARG A 321 4.55 -15.95 -7.78
N ALA A 322 4.44 -16.21 -9.07
CA ALA A 322 4.82 -15.27 -10.12
C ALA A 322 3.95 -14.01 -10.11
N LEU A 323 2.65 -14.15 -9.82
CA LEU A 323 1.75 -12.98 -9.67
C LEU A 323 2.11 -12.12 -8.46
N ILE A 324 2.43 -12.72 -7.30
CA ILE A 324 2.87 -12.00 -6.11
C ILE A 324 4.10 -11.16 -6.43
N VAL A 325 5.12 -11.76 -7.03
CA VAL A 325 6.35 -11.03 -7.42
C VAL A 325 6.00 -9.94 -8.44
N GLY A 326 5.27 -10.29 -9.49
CA GLY A 326 4.96 -9.36 -10.59
C GLY A 326 4.11 -8.16 -10.16
N THR A 327 3.08 -8.35 -9.35
CA THR A 327 2.21 -7.25 -8.89
C THR A 327 2.88 -6.36 -7.87
N ASN A 328 3.80 -6.87 -7.06
CA ASN A 328 4.60 -6.06 -6.13
C ASN A 328 5.66 -5.23 -6.86
N ILE A 329 6.39 -5.82 -7.80
CA ILE A 329 7.31 -5.06 -8.69
C ILE A 329 6.51 -4.07 -9.54
N GLY A 330 5.35 -4.49 -10.04
CA GLY A 330 4.43 -3.69 -10.84
C GLY A 330 3.82 -2.50 -10.10
N GLY A 331 3.84 -2.48 -8.77
CA GLY A 331 3.49 -1.30 -7.97
C GLY A 331 4.46 -0.11 -8.11
N LEU A 332 5.64 -0.35 -8.69
CA LEU A 332 6.58 0.67 -9.12
C LEU A 332 6.24 1.16 -10.54
N GLY A 333 6.86 2.25 -10.99
CA GLY A 333 6.72 2.78 -12.36
C GLY A 333 5.82 3.99 -12.43
N THR A 334 4.64 3.87 -13.00
CA THR A 334 3.70 4.99 -13.19
C THR A 334 2.97 5.36 -11.89
N LEU A 335 2.39 6.56 -11.85
CA LEU A 335 1.52 6.96 -10.71
C LEU A 335 0.29 6.07 -10.55
N ILE A 336 -0.19 5.48 -11.64
CA ILE A 336 -1.38 4.62 -11.64
C ILE A 336 -1.04 3.24 -11.09
N ALA A 337 0.22 2.83 -11.18
CA ALA A 337 0.67 1.50 -10.82
C ALA A 337 0.38 1.13 -9.35
N SER A 338 0.30 2.11 -8.45
CA SER A 338 -0.06 1.90 -7.04
C SER A 338 -0.90 3.06 -6.51
N MET A 339 -1.93 2.76 -5.71
CA MET A 339 -2.70 3.78 -4.99
C MET A 339 -1.82 4.58 -4.03
N ALA A 340 -0.84 3.95 -3.40
CA ALA A 340 0.19 4.59 -2.58
C ALA A 340 0.90 5.74 -3.31
N SER A 341 1.22 5.54 -4.59
CA SER A 341 1.83 6.56 -5.45
C SER A 341 0.93 7.79 -5.64
N LEU A 342 -0.37 7.56 -5.82
CA LEU A 342 -1.37 8.64 -5.94
C LEU A 342 -1.53 9.41 -4.63
N ILE A 343 -1.44 8.76 -3.47
CA ILE A 343 -1.49 9.42 -2.16
C ILE A 343 -0.34 10.42 -2.04
N SER A 344 0.88 9.99 -2.29
CA SER A 344 2.07 10.84 -2.24
C SER A 344 1.98 12.02 -3.21
N PHE A 345 1.53 11.77 -4.44
CA PHE A 345 1.32 12.83 -5.43
C PHE A 345 0.27 13.85 -4.97
N LYS A 346 -0.83 13.40 -4.34
CA LYS A 346 -1.87 14.31 -3.82
C LYS A 346 -1.30 15.24 -2.74
N TYR A 347 -0.41 14.77 -1.86
CA TYR A 347 0.24 15.62 -0.86
C TYR A 347 1.10 16.70 -1.53
N ILE A 348 1.97 16.35 -2.48
CA ILE A 348 2.78 17.33 -3.22
C ILE A 348 1.90 18.29 -4.03
N ALA A 349 0.84 17.77 -4.65
CA ALA A 349 -0.09 18.59 -5.43
C ALA A 349 -0.87 19.62 -4.59
N LYS A 350 -1.13 19.30 -3.31
CA LYS A 350 -1.76 20.18 -2.33
C LYS A 350 -0.75 21.21 -1.81
N GLU A 351 0.50 20.80 -1.63
CA GLU A 351 1.57 21.66 -1.15
C GLU A 351 1.87 22.80 -2.13
N ASN A 352 2.21 22.47 -3.37
CA ASN A 352 2.46 23.47 -4.41
C ASN A 352 2.19 22.90 -5.81
N ARG A 353 1.25 23.54 -6.53
CA ARG A 353 0.88 23.13 -7.89
C ARG A 353 2.05 23.14 -8.87
N ASN A 354 3.01 24.04 -8.72
CA ASN A 354 4.15 24.20 -9.62
C ASN A 354 5.18 23.05 -9.45
N LEU A 355 5.15 22.35 -8.33
CA LEU A 355 6.06 21.22 -8.06
C LEU A 355 5.60 19.90 -8.67
N ARG A 356 4.36 19.81 -9.18
CA ARG A 356 3.77 18.56 -9.71
C ARG A 356 4.61 17.96 -10.82
N GLY A 357 5.00 18.76 -11.83
CA GLY A 357 5.80 18.26 -12.95
C GLY A 357 7.19 17.80 -12.52
N LYS A 358 7.86 18.56 -11.63
CA LYS A 358 9.15 18.18 -11.07
C LYS A 358 9.07 16.90 -10.24
N TYR A 359 8.02 16.78 -9.42
CA TYR A 359 7.79 15.56 -8.64
C TYR A 359 7.55 14.36 -9.54
N LEU A 360 6.70 14.48 -10.56
CA LEU A 360 6.46 13.43 -11.54
C LEU A 360 7.75 12.93 -12.17
N GLY A 361 8.63 13.84 -12.59
CA GLY A 361 9.93 13.48 -13.17
C GLY A 361 10.81 12.69 -12.20
N ILE A 362 11.00 13.18 -10.96
CA ILE A 362 11.79 12.50 -9.93
C ILE A 362 11.15 11.16 -9.56
N PHE A 363 9.83 11.15 -9.34
CA PHE A 363 9.08 9.97 -8.97
C PHE A 363 9.19 8.88 -10.05
N THR A 364 8.85 9.20 -11.30
CA THR A 364 8.85 8.22 -12.38
C THR A 364 10.25 7.68 -12.66
N ALA A 365 11.26 8.56 -12.72
CA ALA A 365 12.63 8.14 -12.95
C ALA A 365 13.13 7.20 -11.84
N SER A 366 12.91 7.55 -10.56
CA SER A 366 13.34 6.69 -9.44
C SER A 366 12.57 5.38 -9.40
N ASN A 367 11.24 5.38 -9.62
CA ASN A 367 10.45 4.16 -9.65
C ASN A 367 10.87 3.22 -10.79
N ILE A 368 11.16 3.76 -11.98
CA ILE A 368 11.65 2.96 -13.12
C ILE A 368 13.02 2.35 -12.80
N ILE A 369 13.94 3.11 -12.20
CA ILE A 369 15.24 2.59 -11.78
C ILE A 369 15.07 1.42 -10.80
N PHE A 370 14.27 1.59 -9.75
CA PHE A 370 14.00 0.51 -8.80
C PHE A 370 13.31 -0.68 -9.45
N MET A 371 12.36 -0.45 -10.35
CA MET A 371 11.68 -1.52 -11.09
C MET A 371 12.66 -2.32 -11.95
N ILE A 372 13.60 -1.67 -12.63
CA ILE A 372 14.64 -2.34 -13.42
C ILE A 372 15.52 -3.23 -12.52
N PHE A 373 15.98 -2.72 -11.37
CA PHE A 373 16.74 -3.53 -10.43
C PHE A 373 15.96 -4.73 -9.91
N MET A 374 14.67 -4.55 -9.59
CA MET A 374 13.81 -5.66 -9.16
C MET A 374 13.58 -6.70 -10.26
N LEU A 375 13.42 -6.27 -11.53
CA LEU A 375 13.31 -7.18 -12.66
C LEU A 375 14.63 -7.91 -12.94
N ILE A 376 15.77 -7.25 -12.85
CA ILE A 376 17.08 -7.90 -12.96
C ILE A 376 17.20 -8.99 -11.87
N LEU A 377 16.88 -8.64 -10.63
CA LEU A 377 16.89 -9.61 -9.53
C LEU A 377 15.94 -10.79 -9.78
N TYR A 378 14.74 -10.52 -10.30
CA TYR A 378 13.81 -11.58 -10.69
C TYR A 378 14.40 -12.56 -11.70
N PHE A 379 15.10 -12.06 -12.73
CA PHE A 379 15.74 -12.94 -13.72
C PHE A 379 16.91 -13.73 -13.17
N PHE A 380 17.59 -13.24 -12.12
CA PHE A 380 18.66 -13.97 -11.45
C PHE A 380 18.14 -15.05 -10.49
N LEU A 381 16.94 -14.88 -9.93
CA LEU A 381 16.36 -15.81 -8.95
C LEU A 381 15.44 -16.86 -9.60
N ARG A 382 15.11 -16.69 -10.87
CA ARG A 382 14.29 -17.62 -11.65
C ARG A 382 15.11 -18.82 -12.10
#